data_6ee7b14d5e56bdd9f3fe1ff43c5b4d22
#
_entry.id   6ee7b14d5e56bdd9f3fe1ff43c5b4d22
#
_cell.length_a   1.000
_cell.length_b   1.000
_cell.length_c   1.000
_cell.angle_alpha   90.00
_cell.angle_beta   90.00
_cell.angle_gamma   90.00
#
_symmetry.space_group_name_H-M   'P 1'
#
loop_
_entity.id
_entity.type
_entity.pdbx_description
1 polymer ?
#
loop_
_entity_poly.entity_id
_entity_poly.type
_entity_poly.pdbx_seq_one_letter_code
_entity_poly.pdbx_strand_id
1 'polypeptide(L)'
;MQDPKDIQDIQRPSKELIDKLYEHVSSATAAGDLNKLGVSNCFIPGPTSYTPGTKVVGPALTLQFMPKRDDVYADGEYTDPELQLHRHALYQAQSGDVVVVDARGSMTSGVFGNMMLTYFKGAGGVGVVVDGCIRDYPERPQGLGLWLKGVTPNFHTQTEIFPYAVNVPVAVGGTYVAPGDIIIADDDGVVVVPIHLAEELAASGQVHAEWEEFSREKLEKGGDLRRYYPLTDAA
;
A
#
# COMPACT_ATOMS: atom_id res chain seq x y z
N MET A 1 22.17 8.85 2.23
CA MET A 1 20.85 9.45 1.95
C MET A 1 20.79 9.80 0.48
N GLN A 2 19.69 9.53 -0.19
CA GLN A 2 19.47 9.85 -1.62
C GLN A 2 19.43 11.37 -1.83
N ASP A 3 20.01 11.87 -2.93
CA ASP A 3 19.79 13.28 -3.33
C ASP A 3 18.37 13.40 -3.92
N PRO A 4 17.55 14.38 -3.52
CA PRO A 4 16.21 14.59 -4.10
C PRO A 4 16.20 14.70 -5.64
N LYS A 5 17.28 15.16 -6.24
CA LYS A 5 17.43 15.29 -7.71
C LYS A 5 17.54 13.94 -8.43
N ASP A 6 17.94 12.91 -7.70
CA ASP A 6 18.13 11.54 -8.25
C ASP A 6 16.88 10.68 -8.11
N ILE A 7 15.79 11.21 -7.57
CA ILE A 7 14.52 10.49 -7.45
C ILE A 7 13.95 10.27 -8.85
N GLN A 8 13.80 9.00 -9.21
CA GLN A 8 13.14 8.61 -10.46
C GLN A 8 11.63 8.47 -10.22
N ASP A 9 10.82 8.83 -11.21
CA ASP A 9 9.39 8.57 -11.14
C ASP A 9 9.09 7.07 -11.32
N ILE A 10 7.92 6.63 -10.87
CA ILE A 10 7.49 5.24 -10.96
C ILE A 10 6.80 4.96 -12.29
N GLN A 11 6.78 3.69 -12.71
CA GLN A 11 5.88 3.23 -13.76
C GLN A 11 4.45 3.16 -13.19
N ARG A 12 3.49 3.75 -13.93
CA ARG A 12 2.07 3.67 -13.58
C ARG A 12 1.32 2.88 -14.64
N PRO A 13 0.47 1.92 -14.23
CA PRO A 13 -0.41 1.21 -15.15
C PRO A 13 -1.51 2.14 -15.67
N SER A 14 -2.23 1.69 -16.70
CA SER A 14 -3.39 2.43 -17.21
C SER A 14 -4.50 2.50 -16.16
N LYS A 15 -5.27 3.59 -16.20
CA LYS A 15 -6.45 3.71 -15.32
C LYS A 15 -7.45 2.56 -15.52
N GLU A 16 -7.61 2.10 -16.76
CA GLU A 16 -8.50 0.99 -17.07
C GLU A 16 -8.10 -0.31 -16.34
N LEU A 17 -6.79 -0.60 -16.28
CA LEU A 17 -6.29 -1.76 -15.54
C LEU A 17 -6.52 -1.62 -14.03
N ILE A 18 -6.27 -0.45 -13.46
CA ILE A 18 -6.56 -0.18 -12.04
C ILE A 18 -8.05 -0.33 -11.74
N ASP A 19 -8.93 0.22 -12.60
CA ASP A 19 -10.38 0.12 -12.41
C ASP A 19 -10.85 -1.35 -12.44
N LYS A 20 -10.32 -2.19 -13.35
CA LYS A 20 -10.63 -3.64 -13.42
C LYS A 20 -10.18 -4.36 -12.15
N LEU A 21 -8.97 -4.11 -11.69
CA LEU A 21 -8.47 -4.68 -10.43
C LEU A 21 -9.31 -4.22 -9.23
N TYR A 22 -9.68 -2.95 -9.20
CA TYR A 22 -10.53 -2.42 -8.12
C TYR A 22 -11.90 -3.10 -8.10
N GLU A 23 -12.50 -3.31 -9.26
CA GLU A 23 -13.84 -3.90 -9.38
C GLU A 23 -13.86 -5.39 -9.03
N HIS A 24 -12.87 -6.15 -9.50
CA HIS A 24 -12.96 -7.62 -9.50
C HIS A 24 -12.00 -8.33 -8.54
N VAL A 25 -10.98 -7.66 -7.99
CA VAL A 25 -9.93 -8.34 -7.22
C VAL A 25 -9.86 -7.80 -5.80
N SER A 26 -10.25 -8.61 -4.80
CA SER A 26 -9.99 -8.35 -3.38
C SER A 26 -8.54 -8.67 -3.02
N SER A 27 -8.08 -8.24 -1.83
CA SER A 27 -6.76 -8.65 -1.34
C SER A 27 -6.65 -10.18 -1.19
N ALA A 28 -7.71 -10.83 -0.74
CA ALA A 28 -7.78 -12.29 -0.61
C ALA A 28 -7.68 -13.00 -1.97
N THR A 29 -8.44 -12.53 -2.98
CA THR A 29 -8.38 -13.04 -4.36
C THR A 29 -6.98 -12.84 -4.94
N ALA A 30 -6.40 -11.64 -4.78
CA ALA A 30 -5.05 -11.35 -5.25
C ALA A 30 -4.00 -12.29 -4.65
N ALA A 31 -4.03 -12.51 -3.33
CA ALA A 31 -3.10 -13.42 -2.67
C ALA A 31 -3.21 -14.87 -3.19
N GLY A 32 -4.43 -15.35 -3.38
CA GLY A 32 -4.70 -16.69 -3.90
C GLY A 32 -4.24 -16.88 -5.35
N ASP A 33 -4.56 -15.94 -6.22
CA ASP A 33 -4.23 -16.03 -7.64
C ASP A 33 -2.74 -15.79 -7.90
N LEU A 34 -2.09 -14.84 -7.19
CA LEU A 34 -0.64 -14.66 -7.26
C LEU A 34 0.11 -15.93 -6.84
N ASN A 35 -0.38 -16.65 -5.82
CA ASN A 35 0.22 -17.93 -5.44
C ASN A 35 0.15 -18.97 -6.58
N LYS A 36 -0.98 -19.05 -7.31
CA LYS A 36 -1.10 -19.89 -8.52
C LYS A 36 -0.15 -19.46 -9.64
N LEU A 37 0.13 -18.16 -9.75
CA LEU A 37 1.10 -17.58 -10.69
C LEU A 37 2.56 -17.72 -10.22
N GLY A 38 2.80 -18.42 -9.10
CA GLY A 38 4.14 -18.67 -8.56
C GLY A 38 4.72 -17.55 -7.70
N VAL A 39 3.92 -16.54 -7.33
CA VAL A 39 4.32 -15.45 -6.44
C VAL A 39 3.80 -15.73 -5.03
N SER A 40 4.71 -16.11 -4.14
CA SER A 40 4.47 -16.25 -2.70
C SER A 40 4.92 -14.98 -1.97
N ASN A 41 4.51 -14.83 -0.70
CA ASN A 41 4.94 -13.71 0.16
C ASN A 41 4.58 -12.32 -0.39
N CYS A 42 3.42 -12.19 -1.00
CA CYS A 42 2.89 -10.93 -1.52
C CYS A 42 2.02 -10.16 -0.50
N PHE A 43 1.68 -10.75 0.64
CA PHE A 43 0.97 -10.10 1.74
C PHE A 43 1.94 -9.32 2.63
N ILE A 44 1.59 -8.08 3.00
CA ILE A 44 2.35 -7.24 3.94
C ILE A 44 1.82 -7.48 5.35
N PRO A 45 2.53 -8.24 6.20
CA PRO A 45 2.09 -8.46 7.57
C PRO A 45 2.37 -7.25 8.46
N GLY A 46 1.48 -7.01 9.41
CA GLY A 46 1.64 -5.99 10.44
C GLY A 46 0.73 -4.78 10.29
N PRO A 47 0.75 -4.01 9.18
CA PRO A 47 -0.23 -2.95 8.96
C PRO A 47 -1.66 -3.50 8.89
N THR A 48 -2.57 -2.86 9.63
CA THR A 48 -4.02 -3.17 9.62
C THR A 48 -4.82 -1.95 9.18
N SER A 49 -6.06 -2.16 8.71
CA SER A 49 -6.92 -1.06 8.27
C SER A 49 -7.27 -0.13 9.45
N TYR A 50 -6.96 1.15 9.30
CA TYR A 50 -7.40 2.25 10.16
C TYR A 50 -8.56 3.04 9.55
N THR A 51 -9.05 2.58 8.40
CA THR A 51 -10.20 3.11 7.67
C THR A 51 -11.11 1.97 7.22
N PRO A 52 -11.77 1.27 8.15
CA PRO A 52 -12.60 0.10 7.83
C PRO A 52 -13.63 0.38 6.74
N GLY A 53 -13.85 -0.60 5.86
CA GLY A 53 -14.73 -0.50 4.71
C GLY A 53 -14.10 0.22 3.51
N THR A 54 -12.81 0.59 3.60
CA THR A 54 -12.09 1.22 2.49
C THR A 54 -11.32 0.17 1.70
N LYS A 55 -11.47 0.18 0.37
CA LYS A 55 -10.63 -0.56 -0.56
C LYS A 55 -9.82 0.42 -1.40
N VAL A 56 -8.56 0.14 -1.64
CA VAL A 56 -7.72 0.89 -2.59
C VAL A 56 -6.97 -0.06 -3.52
N VAL A 57 -6.76 0.41 -4.76
CA VAL A 57 -5.87 -0.22 -5.74
C VAL A 57 -5.08 0.90 -6.41
N GLY A 58 -3.76 0.78 -6.40
CA GLY A 58 -2.92 1.80 -7.02
C GLY A 58 -1.43 1.47 -7.02
N PRO A 59 -0.63 2.13 -7.86
CA PRO A 59 0.80 1.93 -7.92
C PRO A 59 1.52 2.46 -6.68
N ALA A 60 2.57 1.76 -6.26
CA ALA A 60 3.33 2.05 -5.06
C ALA A 60 4.37 3.15 -5.27
N LEU A 61 4.20 4.28 -4.60
CA LEU A 61 5.29 5.22 -4.30
C LEU A 61 5.99 4.71 -3.04
N THR A 62 7.25 4.30 -3.14
CA THR A 62 7.96 3.72 -2.01
C THR A 62 8.81 4.75 -1.27
N LEU A 63 8.83 4.65 0.05
CA LEU A 63 9.65 5.49 0.92
C LEU A 63 10.38 4.61 1.93
N GLN A 64 11.70 4.71 1.96
CA GLN A 64 12.55 3.97 2.87
C GLN A 64 13.03 4.86 4.01
N PHE A 65 12.84 4.38 5.25
CA PHE A 65 13.51 4.92 6.43
C PHE A 65 14.69 4.03 6.83
N MET A 66 15.69 4.66 7.46
CA MET A 66 16.84 3.98 8.04
C MET A 66 17.01 4.37 9.51
N PRO A 67 17.65 3.52 10.33
CA PRO A 67 18.02 3.87 11.69
C PRO A 67 18.89 5.12 11.74
N LYS A 68 18.56 6.03 12.67
CA LYS A 68 19.31 7.28 12.85
C LYS A 68 20.73 6.98 13.34
N ARG A 69 21.71 7.62 12.71
CA ARG A 69 23.10 7.61 13.10
C ARG A 69 23.67 9.01 12.88
N ASP A 70 24.28 9.60 13.92
CA ASP A 70 24.61 11.02 13.98
C ASP A 70 25.62 11.49 12.91
N ASP A 71 26.45 10.57 12.38
CA ASP A 71 27.39 10.87 11.29
C ASP A 71 26.76 10.81 9.88
N VAL A 72 25.57 10.27 9.75
CA VAL A 72 24.85 10.13 8.47
C VAL A 72 23.66 11.11 8.37
N TYR A 73 23.02 11.38 9.49
CA TYR A 73 21.86 12.25 9.58
C TYR A 73 22.19 13.53 10.35
N ALA A 74 22.15 14.67 9.66
CA ALA A 74 22.38 15.97 10.29
C ALA A 74 21.04 16.60 10.72
N ASP A 75 20.98 17.15 11.92
CA ASP A 75 19.79 17.83 12.47
C ASP A 75 19.30 19.03 11.63
N GLY A 76 20.12 19.51 10.68
CA GLY A 76 19.79 20.63 9.78
C GLY A 76 18.69 20.33 8.74
N GLU A 77 18.30 19.07 8.56
CA GLU A 77 17.23 18.66 7.64
C GLU A 77 15.88 19.34 7.95
N TYR A 78 15.64 19.67 9.22
CA TYR A 78 14.40 20.34 9.62
C TYR A 78 14.37 21.85 9.33
N THR A 79 15.51 22.45 9.08
CA THR A 79 15.60 23.89 8.75
C THR A 79 15.27 24.17 7.29
N ASP A 80 15.46 23.15 6.43
CA ASP A 80 15.12 23.22 5.01
C ASP A 80 14.18 22.06 4.62
N PRO A 81 12.89 22.35 4.38
CA PRO A 81 11.92 21.32 3.97
C PRO A 81 12.31 20.56 2.70
N GLU A 82 13.11 21.16 1.81
CA GLU A 82 13.54 20.52 0.57
C GLU A 82 14.62 19.43 0.78
N LEU A 83 15.19 19.35 1.97
CA LEU A 83 16.08 18.24 2.35
C LEU A 83 15.32 17.03 2.92
N GLN A 84 14.00 17.16 3.13
CA GLN A 84 13.18 16.12 3.78
C GLN A 84 12.64 15.13 2.75
N LEU A 85 13.32 14.00 2.54
CA LEU A 85 12.95 12.98 1.55
C LEU A 85 11.53 12.43 1.69
N HIS A 86 10.96 12.35 2.89
CA HIS A 86 9.57 11.94 3.07
C HIS A 86 8.56 12.92 2.45
N ARG A 87 8.91 14.20 2.29
CA ARG A 87 8.10 15.15 1.51
C ARG A 87 8.23 14.89 0.02
N HIS A 88 9.45 14.59 -0.44
CA HIS A 88 9.68 14.29 -1.86
C HIS A 88 8.91 13.04 -2.31
N ALA A 89 8.72 12.03 -1.44
CA ALA A 89 7.83 10.91 -1.75
C ALA A 89 6.40 11.40 -2.08
N LEU A 90 5.90 12.37 -1.33
CA LEU A 90 4.57 12.94 -1.56
C LEU A 90 4.51 13.90 -2.75
N TYR A 91 5.60 14.60 -3.05
CA TYR A 91 5.68 15.50 -4.22
C TYR A 91 5.62 14.73 -5.55
N GLN A 92 5.99 13.44 -5.56
CA GLN A 92 5.85 12.56 -6.72
C GLN A 92 4.41 12.09 -6.96
N ALA A 93 3.49 12.34 -6.02
CA ALA A 93 2.14 11.78 -6.05
C ALA A 93 1.34 12.24 -7.27
N GLN A 94 0.69 11.28 -7.91
CA GLN A 94 -0.30 11.47 -8.96
C GLN A 94 -1.62 10.78 -8.56
N SER A 95 -2.66 11.05 -9.35
CA SER A 95 -3.97 10.45 -9.09
C SER A 95 -3.94 8.93 -9.11
N GLY A 96 -4.40 8.31 -8.02
CA GLY A 96 -4.47 6.87 -7.84
C GLY A 96 -3.27 6.24 -7.12
N ASP A 97 -2.22 7.01 -6.82
CA ASP A 97 -1.02 6.46 -6.16
C ASP A 97 -1.28 6.04 -4.71
N VAL A 98 -0.55 5.01 -4.28
CA VAL A 98 -0.48 4.54 -2.89
C VAL A 98 0.95 4.73 -2.38
N VAL A 99 1.13 5.50 -1.28
CA VAL A 99 2.45 5.60 -0.67
C VAL A 99 2.70 4.42 0.27
N VAL A 100 3.83 3.74 0.10
CA VAL A 100 4.23 2.53 0.84
C VAL A 100 5.54 2.81 1.56
N VAL A 101 5.52 2.75 2.90
CA VAL A 101 6.61 3.21 3.75
C VAL A 101 7.24 2.05 4.53
N ASP A 102 8.51 1.80 4.29
CA ASP A 102 9.35 1.00 5.16
C ASP A 102 9.80 1.88 6.35
N ALA A 103 9.03 1.85 7.41
CA ALA A 103 9.31 2.57 8.66
C ALA A 103 10.09 1.71 9.67
N ARG A 104 10.69 0.62 9.22
CA ARG A 104 11.50 -0.31 10.05
C ARG A 104 10.73 -0.90 11.23
N GLY A 105 9.40 -0.97 11.14
CA GLY A 105 8.55 -1.42 12.24
C GLY A 105 8.50 -0.46 13.43
N SER A 106 8.96 0.78 13.31
CA SER A 106 9.00 1.74 14.41
C SER A 106 7.61 2.10 14.91
N MET A 107 7.40 1.91 16.21
CA MET A 107 6.16 2.28 16.89
C MET A 107 6.23 3.64 17.58
N THR A 108 7.37 4.31 17.49
CA THR A 108 7.63 5.60 18.14
C THR A 108 7.74 6.75 17.14
N SER A 109 7.83 6.47 15.84
CA SER A 109 8.07 7.44 14.78
C SER A 109 6.83 7.65 13.92
N GLY A 110 6.18 8.80 14.01
CA GLY A 110 5.10 9.21 13.13
C GLY A 110 5.66 9.76 11.83
N VAL A 111 5.69 8.91 10.77
CA VAL A 111 6.34 9.24 9.49
C VAL A 111 5.62 10.36 8.72
N PHE A 112 4.30 10.46 8.87
CA PHE A 112 3.47 11.53 8.30
C PHE A 112 2.53 12.11 9.35
N GLY A 113 2.30 13.42 9.28
CA GLY A 113 1.25 14.13 10.00
C GLY A 113 0.08 14.51 9.10
N ASN A 114 -0.99 15.11 9.68
CA ASN A 114 -2.22 15.42 8.96
C ASN A 114 -2.01 16.33 7.73
N MET A 115 -1.14 17.34 7.81
CA MET A 115 -0.88 18.27 6.68
C MET A 115 -0.25 17.55 5.50
N MET A 116 0.67 16.62 5.74
CA MET A 116 1.30 15.82 4.71
C MET A 116 0.29 14.86 4.06
N LEU A 117 -0.54 14.21 4.86
CA LEU A 117 -1.61 13.33 4.37
C LEU A 117 -2.68 14.11 3.60
N THR A 118 -2.99 15.34 4.03
CA THR A 118 -3.92 16.24 3.32
C THR A 118 -3.37 16.64 1.97
N TYR A 119 -2.07 17.00 1.91
CA TYR A 119 -1.38 17.29 0.65
C TYR A 119 -1.43 16.07 -0.28
N PHE A 120 -1.03 14.88 0.21
CA PHE A 120 -1.01 13.65 -0.57
C PHE A 120 -2.39 13.32 -1.18
N LYS A 121 -3.43 13.41 -0.37
CA LYS A 121 -4.81 13.25 -0.86
C LYS A 121 -5.18 14.31 -1.90
N GLY A 122 -4.81 15.57 -1.67
CA GLY A 122 -5.06 16.68 -2.61
C GLY A 122 -4.36 16.50 -3.95
N ALA A 123 -3.19 15.87 -3.97
CA ALA A 123 -2.46 15.47 -5.16
C ALA A 123 -3.07 14.24 -5.88
N GLY A 124 -4.09 13.61 -5.29
CA GLY A 124 -4.79 12.46 -5.87
C GLY A 124 -4.38 11.11 -5.29
N GLY A 125 -3.52 11.08 -4.28
CA GLY A 125 -3.18 9.85 -3.56
C GLY A 125 -4.39 9.21 -2.89
N VAL A 126 -4.49 7.87 -2.95
CA VAL A 126 -5.68 7.12 -2.51
C VAL A 126 -5.44 6.28 -1.26
N GLY A 127 -4.18 5.91 -0.96
CA GLY A 127 -3.86 5.02 0.15
C GLY A 127 -2.46 5.22 0.73
N VAL A 128 -2.31 4.88 1.99
CA VAL A 128 -1.05 4.94 2.76
C VAL A 128 -0.86 3.63 3.49
N VAL A 129 0.26 2.97 3.25
CA VAL A 129 0.68 1.74 3.91
C VAL A 129 1.98 2.00 4.65
N VAL A 130 2.00 1.78 5.97
CA VAL A 130 3.19 2.01 6.81
C VAL A 130 3.39 0.83 7.75
N ASP A 131 4.54 0.19 7.71
CA ASP A 131 4.91 -0.79 8.74
C ASP A 131 5.40 -0.13 10.04
N GLY A 132 4.76 0.94 10.42
CA GLY A 132 5.03 1.78 11.58
C GLY A 132 3.84 2.67 11.91
N CYS A 133 4.12 3.91 12.35
CA CYS A 133 3.11 4.85 12.80
C CYS A 133 3.00 6.10 11.93
N ILE A 134 1.80 6.69 11.94
CA ILE A 134 1.57 8.09 11.60
C ILE A 134 1.26 8.89 12.86
N ARG A 135 1.20 10.22 12.73
CA ARG A 135 0.72 11.11 13.80
C ARG A 135 -0.49 11.92 13.34
N ASP A 136 -1.11 12.66 14.26
CA ASP A 136 -2.27 13.52 14.01
C ASP A 136 -3.47 12.74 13.43
N TYR A 137 -3.61 11.46 13.81
CA TYR A 137 -4.65 10.56 13.28
C TYR A 137 -6.08 11.09 13.44
N PRO A 138 -6.48 11.73 14.57
CA PRO A 138 -7.83 12.30 14.72
C PRO A 138 -8.16 13.33 13.62
N GLU A 139 -7.16 14.04 13.11
CA GLU A 139 -7.31 15.13 12.13
C GLU A 139 -7.00 14.68 10.70
N ARG A 140 -6.86 13.39 10.44
CA ARG A 140 -6.56 12.84 9.12
C ARG A 140 -7.59 13.24 8.06
N PRO A 141 -7.20 13.41 6.79
CA PRO A 141 -8.15 13.68 5.71
C PRO A 141 -9.12 12.50 5.53
N GLN A 142 -10.40 12.79 5.44
CA GLN A 142 -11.43 11.77 5.19
C GLN A 142 -11.31 11.20 3.77
N GLY A 143 -11.60 9.90 3.59
CA GLY A 143 -11.57 9.21 2.29
C GLY A 143 -10.16 8.91 1.77
N LEU A 144 -9.13 8.96 2.60
CA LEU A 144 -7.82 8.40 2.34
C LEU A 144 -7.72 7.05 3.05
N GLY A 145 -7.38 5.98 2.32
CA GLY A 145 -7.18 4.64 2.91
C GLY A 145 -5.90 4.60 3.74
N LEU A 146 -5.96 4.01 4.94
CA LEU A 146 -4.83 3.93 5.86
C LEU A 146 -4.65 2.51 6.39
N TRP A 147 -3.46 1.92 6.14
CA TRP A 147 -3.01 0.64 6.72
C TRP A 147 -1.73 0.89 7.50
N LEU A 148 -1.81 0.74 8.81
CA LEU A 148 -0.78 1.16 9.76
C LEU A 148 -0.55 0.08 10.82
N LYS A 149 0.63 0.06 11.43
CA LYS A 149 0.87 -0.70 12.67
C LYS A 149 0.39 0.08 13.89
N GLY A 150 0.34 1.41 13.82
CA GLY A 150 -0.09 2.24 14.94
C GLY A 150 -0.11 3.73 14.66
N VAL A 151 -0.34 4.48 15.73
CA VAL A 151 -0.29 5.94 15.76
C VAL A 151 0.56 6.41 16.94
N THR A 152 1.21 7.57 16.81
CA THR A 152 2.07 8.15 17.85
C THR A 152 2.01 9.68 17.79
N PRO A 153 2.18 10.39 18.91
CA PRO A 153 2.28 11.84 18.89
C PRO A 153 3.64 12.35 18.39
N ASN A 154 4.67 11.50 18.37
CA ASN A 154 6.02 11.91 18.00
C ASN A 154 6.16 12.04 16.48
N PHE A 155 6.95 12.99 16.01
CA PHE A 155 7.39 13.01 14.63
C PHE A 155 8.75 12.28 14.48
N HIS A 156 9.05 11.78 13.27
CA HIS A 156 10.15 10.84 13.03
C HIS A 156 11.53 11.36 13.47
N THR A 157 11.83 12.65 13.31
CA THR A 157 13.14 13.20 13.67
C THR A 157 13.41 13.28 15.17
N GLN A 158 12.36 13.18 16.00
CA GLN A 158 12.50 13.08 17.45
C GLN A 158 12.87 11.66 17.91
N THR A 159 12.94 10.72 16.98
CA THR A 159 13.07 9.30 17.28
C THR A 159 14.33 8.71 16.64
N GLU A 160 14.28 7.41 16.36
CA GLU A 160 15.40 6.57 15.98
C GLU A 160 15.53 6.34 14.46
N ILE A 161 14.61 6.84 13.64
CA ILE A 161 14.66 6.64 12.19
C ILE A 161 14.61 7.97 11.42
N PHE A 162 15.12 7.96 10.20
CA PHE A 162 15.08 9.11 9.30
C PHE A 162 14.77 8.66 7.86
N PRO A 163 14.16 9.52 7.01
CA PRO A 163 13.89 9.20 5.62
C PRO A 163 15.19 9.11 4.82
N TYR A 164 15.38 8.01 4.11
CA TYR A 164 16.65 7.67 3.48
C TYR A 164 16.60 7.69 1.95
N ALA A 165 15.54 7.11 1.35
CA ALA A 165 15.39 7.04 -0.10
C ALA A 165 13.91 6.97 -0.50
N VAL A 166 13.61 7.45 -1.71
CA VAL A 166 12.28 7.49 -2.34
C VAL A 166 12.33 6.73 -3.65
N ASN A 167 11.26 6.02 -3.97
CA ASN A 167 11.12 5.21 -5.18
C ASN A 167 12.28 4.24 -5.39
N VAL A 168 12.68 3.58 -4.31
CA VAL A 168 13.59 2.44 -4.30
C VAL A 168 12.86 1.19 -3.80
N PRO A 169 13.34 -0.03 -4.12
CA PRO A 169 12.78 -1.24 -3.50
C PRO A 169 12.88 -1.20 -1.98
N VAL A 170 11.79 -1.58 -1.31
CA VAL A 170 11.68 -1.58 0.15
C VAL A 170 11.22 -2.93 0.69
N ALA A 171 11.37 -3.15 1.99
CA ALA A 171 10.88 -4.33 2.69
C ALA A 171 9.88 -3.92 3.78
N VAL A 172 8.60 -3.88 3.44
CA VAL A 172 7.53 -3.45 4.35
C VAL A 172 6.92 -4.67 5.03
N GLY A 173 7.01 -4.72 6.34
CA GLY A 173 6.62 -5.93 7.09
C GLY A 173 7.38 -7.19 6.68
N GLY A 174 8.55 -7.06 6.04
CA GLY A 174 9.33 -8.17 5.49
C GLY A 174 8.92 -8.58 4.07
N THR A 175 7.92 -7.92 3.47
CA THR A 175 7.49 -8.16 2.09
C THR A 175 8.20 -7.19 1.14
N TYR A 176 8.74 -7.72 0.04
CA TYR A 176 9.39 -6.92 -1.00
C TYR A 176 8.35 -6.09 -1.77
N VAL A 177 8.62 -4.81 -1.93
CA VAL A 177 7.81 -3.88 -2.74
C VAL A 177 8.73 -3.10 -3.66
N ALA A 178 8.55 -3.25 -4.96
CA ALA A 178 9.23 -2.40 -5.95
C ALA A 178 8.40 -1.13 -6.23
N PRO A 179 9.06 0.00 -6.55
CA PRO A 179 8.37 1.19 -7.03
C PRO A 179 7.52 0.84 -8.27
N GLY A 180 6.24 1.21 -8.24
CA GLY A 180 5.30 0.93 -9.33
C GLY A 180 4.58 -0.42 -9.24
N ASP A 181 4.93 -1.32 -8.30
CA ASP A 181 4.09 -2.48 -7.98
C ASP A 181 2.70 -2.02 -7.58
N ILE A 182 1.67 -2.81 -7.88
CA ILE A 182 0.31 -2.43 -7.55
C ILE A 182 -0.04 -2.91 -6.14
N ILE A 183 -0.53 -2.00 -5.33
CA ILE A 183 -1.07 -2.31 -4.02
C ILE A 183 -2.57 -2.55 -4.13
N ILE A 184 -3.02 -3.69 -3.62
CA ILE A 184 -4.44 -3.98 -3.38
C ILE A 184 -4.61 -4.11 -1.88
N ALA A 185 -5.40 -3.22 -1.30
CA ALA A 185 -5.59 -3.16 0.15
C ALA A 185 -7.07 -2.96 0.51
N ASP A 186 -7.55 -3.75 1.46
CA ASP A 186 -8.90 -3.74 2.01
C ASP A 186 -8.89 -4.12 3.50
N ASP A 187 -10.01 -4.55 4.06
CA ASP A 187 -10.11 -4.88 5.49
C ASP A 187 -9.37 -6.17 5.86
N ASP A 188 -9.11 -7.07 4.90
CA ASP A 188 -8.31 -8.29 5.13
C ASP A 188 -6.82 -8.00 5.19
N GLY A 189 -6.35 -6.94 4.51
CA GLY A 189 -4.96 -6.52 4.55
C GLY A 189 -4.43 -5.90 3.27
N VAL A 190 -3.12 -5.97 3.09
CA VAL A 190 -2.39 -5.34 1.98
C VAL A 190 -1.64 -6.38 1.17
N VAL A 191 -1.89 -6.45 -0.12
CA VAL A 191 -1.21 -7.35 -1.06
C VAL A 191 -0.46 -6.55 -2.11
N VAL A 192 0.76 -6.99 -2.41
CA VAL A 192 1.65 -6.43 -3.44
C VAL A 192 1.53 -7.26 -4.69
N VAL A 193 1.14 -6.64 -5.79
CA VAL A 193 1.04 -7.26 -7.11
C VAL A 193 2.18 -6.76 -7.99
N PRO A 194 3.11 -7.63 -8.40
CA PRO A 194 4.12 -7.25 -9.37
C PRO A 194 3.48 -6.68 -10.64
N ILE A 195 3.91 -5.51 -11.09
CA ILE A 195 3.25 -4.78 -12.19
C ILE A 195 3.11 -5.62 -13.47
N HIS A 196 4.08 -6.51 -13.74
CA HIS A 196 4.08 -7.38 -14.93
C HIS A 196 3.02 -8.50 -14.87
N LEU A 197 2.43 -8.80 -13.71
CA LEU A 197 1.35 -9.79 -13.53
C LEU A 197 -0.04 -9.15 -13.43
N ALA A 198 -0.12 -7.83 -13.43
CA ALA A 198 -1.36 -7.11 -13.15
C ALA A 198 -2.48 -7.37 -14.17
N GLU A 199 -2.14 -7.47 -15.47
CA GLU A 199 -3.12 -7.78 -16.52
C GLU A 199 -3.67 -9.20 -16.38
N GLU A 200 -2.79 -10.18 -16.12
CA GLU A 200 -3.18 -11.56 -15.90
C GLU A 200 -4.06 -11.70 -14.66
N LEU A 201 -3.68 -11.03 -13.55
CA LEU A 201 -4.49 -11.00 -12.33
C LEU A 201 -5.86 -10.34 -12.56
N ALA A 202 -5.93 -9.25 -13.33
CA ALA A 202 -7.22 -8.61 -13.63
C ALA A 202 -8.15 -9.53 -14.45
N ALA A 203 -7.59 -10.27 -15.41
CA ALA A 203 -8.35 -11.21 -16.21
C ALA A 203 -8.84 -12.42 -15.39
N SER A 204 -7.99 -13.02 -14.55
CA SER A 204 -8.38 -14.12 -13.66
C SER A 204 -9.38 -13.66 -12.60
N GLY A 205 -9.20 -12.48 -12.05
CA GLY A 205 -10.06 -11.90 -11.03
C GLY A 205 -11.47 -11.65 -11.52
N GLN A 206 -11.66 -11.21 -12.76
CA GLN A 206 -12.99 -11.07 -13.35
C GLN A 206 -13.73 -12.41 -13.40
N VAL A 207 -13.09 -13.44 -13.91
CA VAL A 207 -13.67 -14.80 -13.97
C VAL A 207 -13.99 -15.32 -12.56
N HIS A 208 -13.09 -15.08 -11.62
CA HIS A 208 -13.26 -15.47 -10.22
C HIS A 208 -14.47 -14.77 -9.58
N ALA A 209 -14.63 -13.47 -9.80
CA ALA A 209 -15.75 -12.69 -9.28
C ALA A 209 -17.10 -13.18 -9.81
N GLU A 210 -17.19 -13.53 -11.09
CA GLU A 210 -18.41 -14.10 -11.70
C GLU A 210 -18.76 -15.45 -11.05
N TRP A 211 -17.78 -16.30 -10.79
CA TRP A 211 -17.97 -17.58 -10.11
C TRP A 211 -18.42 -17.42 -8.66
N GLU A 212 -17.77 -16.54 -7.94
CA GLU A 212 -18.15 -16.26 -6.54
C GLU A 212 -19.58 -15.73 -6.43
N GLU A 213 -20.00 -14.85 -7.32
CA GLU A 213 -21.36 -14.33 -7.33
C GLU A 213 -22.39 -15.44 -7.57
N PHE A 214 -22.14 -16.30 -8.56
CA PHE A 214 -22.99 -17.47 -8.80
C PHE A 214 -23.05 -18.40 -7.57
N SER A 215 -21.91 -18.70 -6.98
CA SER A 215 -21.83 -19.57 -5.80
C SER A 215 -22.56 -18.97 -4.62
N ARG A 216 -22.35 -17.68 -4.36
CA ARG A 216 -22.98 -16.93 -3.28
C ARG A 216 -24.50 -16.99 -3.38
N GLU A 217 -25.06 -16.71 -4.55
CA GLU A 217 -26.50 -16.79 -4.78
C GLU A 217 -27.08 -18.19 -4.46
N LYS A 218 -26.36 -19.26 -4.79
CA LYS A 218 -26.80 -20.62 -4.50
C LYS A 218 -26.72 -20.95 -3.02
N LEU A 219 -25.62 -20.57 -2.37
CA LEU A 219 -25.40 -20.81 -0.96
C LEU A 219 -26.35 -20.02 -0.06
N GLU A 220 -26.65 -18.76 -0.39
CA GLU A 220 -27.64 -17.95 0.32
C GLU A 220 -29.05 -18.55 0.28
N LYS A 221 -29.38 -19.28 -0.79
CA LYS A 221 -30.64 -20.02 -0.93
C LYS A 221 -30.61 -21.40 -0.26
N GLY A 222 -29.59 -21.71 0.54
CA GLY A 222 -29.44 -22.99 1.26
C GLY A 222 -28.84 -24.13 0.40
N GLY A 223 -28.13 -23.78 -0.67
CA GLY A 223 -27.44 -24.77 -1.52
C GLY A 223 -26.29 -25.47 -0.76
N ASP A 224 -25.97 -26.68 -1.20
CA ASP A 224 -24.89 -27.49 -0.60
C ASP A 224 -23.52 -26.93 -0.96
N LEU A 225 -22.73 -26.53 0.07
CA LEU A 225 -21.38 -26.00 -0.09
C LEU A 225 -20.47 -26.89 -0.93
N ARG A 226 -20.59 -28.22 -0.77
CA ARG A 226 -19.78 -29.21 -1.51
C ARG A 226 -20.03 -29.17 -3.01
N ARG A 227 -21.19 -28.69 -3.44
CA ARG A 227 -21.58 -28.60 -4.84
C ARG A 227 -21.21 -27.23 -5.46
N TYR A 228 -21.28 -26.18 -4.69
CA TYR A 228 -21.16 -24.83 -5.19
C TYR A 228 -19.85 -24.12 -4.77
N TYR A 229 -18.96 -24.79 -3.98
CA TYR A 229 -17.68 -24.24 -3.61
C TYR A 229 -16.65 -25.32 -3.20
N PRO A 230 -15.45 -25.38 -3.85
CA PRO A 230 -15.12 -24.62 -5.08
C PRO A 230 -15.96 -25.13 -6.27
N LEU A 231 -16.24 -24.22 -7.21
CA LEU A 231 -16.88 -24.63 -8.46
C LEU A 231 -15.94 -25.54 -9.24
N THR A 232 -16.48 -26.65 -9.72
CA THR A 232 -15.81 -27.59 -10.62
C THR A 232 -16.59 -27.64 -11.93
N ASP A 233 -15.98 -28.12 -13.01
CA ASP A 233 -16.63 -28.27 -14.33
C ASP A 233 -17.89 -29.17 -14.30
N ALA A 234 -18.19 -29.78 -13.16
CA ALA A 234 -19.36 -30.60 -12.95
C ALA A 234 -20.53 -29.92 -12.19
N ALA A 235 -20.42 -28.60 -11.88
CA ALA A 235 -21.41 -27.88 -11.07
C ALA A 235 -22.47 -27.15 -11.90
#